data_ed3d98e1730def6fdb9eface45b8ce79
#
_entry.id   ed3d98e1730def6fdb9eface45b8ce79
#
_cell.length_a   1.000
_cell.length_b   1.000
_cell.length_c   1.000
_cell.angle_alpha   90.00
_cell.angle_beta   90.00
_cell.angle_gamma   90.00
#
_symmetry.space_group_name_H-M   'P 1'
#
loop_
_entity.id
_entity.type
_entity.pdbx_description
1 polymer ?
#
loop_
_entity_poly.entity_id
_entity_poly.type
_entity_poly.pdbx_seq_one_letter_code
_entity_poly.pdbx_strand_id
1 'polypeptide(L)'
;MNTFHPLKIKNIIKETSDAVSIIFDIPTHLQNDFTFIAGQYITIKATIKGEEVRRAYSLCSSPKSGEIKVAVKAVENGMFSVYATTELKIGDTLEVSKPEGKFILQPQADKNYIGFAAGSGITPILSMIKSVLESEPSSTFTLIYGNKSVTDTIFFNDLNILEQNYPQQFKLHYVFSREQQENALFGRIEKGQVNYFVKNLYKDISFSNAFLCGPEEMIETISETLQDNGFTSENISYELFSASIDEEAAAQVKEGESEITVVLDDEETTFTMKQTDNILSASLRHKLDAPYSCQGGVCSSCIAKVTEGKAVMVKNQILTDDELEDGFILTCQAHPTTPKIVVDFDDV
;
A
#
# COMPACT_ATOMS: atom_id res chain seq x y z
N MET A 1 5.76 -17.13 -9.54
CA MET A 1 6.84 -16.23 -9.03
C MET A 1 6.71 -14.83 -9.57
N ASN A 2 6.87 -13.78 -8.73
CA ASN A 2 6.95 -12.42 -9.21
C ASN A 2 8.26 -12.23 -9.97
N THR A 3 8.18 -12.04 -11.29
CA THR A 3 9.36 -11.77 -12.12
C THR A 3 9.84 -10.34 -11.85
N PHE A 4 11.09 -10.19 -11.42
CA PHE A 4 11.72 -8.88 -11.22
C PHE A 4 12.51 -8.49 -12.48
N HIS A 5 12.42 -7.24 -12.87
CA HIS A 5 13.09 -6.65 -14.00
C HIS A 5 14.09 -5.59 -13.54
N PRO A 6 15.35 -5.61 -14.00
CA PRO A 6 16.31 -4.57 -13.67
C PRO A 6 15.95 -3.28 -14.43
N LEU A 7 15.50 -2.27 -13.69
CA LEU A 7 15.13 -0.96 -14.23
C LEU A 7 16.11 0.11 -13.76
N LYS A 8 16.53 0.97 -14.67
CA LYS A 8 17.35 2.14 -14.34
C LYS A 8 16.48 3.25 -13.77
N ILE A 9 17.02 3.97 -12.81
CA ILE A 9 16.42 5.19 -12.31
C ILE A 9 16.65 6.30 -13.32
N LYS A 10 15.56 6.81 -13.89
CA LYS A 10 15.53 7.91 -14.85
C LYS A 10 15.64 9.26 -14.15
N ASN A 11 14.96 9.41 -13.01
CA ASN A 11 14.97 10.65 -12.23
C ASN A 11 14.65 10.40 -10.75
N ILE A 12 15.15 11.27 -9.87
CA ILE A 12 14.81 11.33 -8.45
C ILE A 12 14.42 12.78 -8.13
N ILE A 13 13.24 12.98 -7.59
CA ILE A 13 12.72 14.31 -7.23
C ILE A 13 12.56 14.37 -5.71
N LYS A 14 13.11 15.40 -5.08
CA LYS A 14 12.92 15.64 -3.65
C LYS A 14 11.54 16.27 -3.43
N GLU A 15 10.66 15.54 -2.75
CA GLU A 15 9.28 15.97 -2.48
C GLU A 15 9.19 16.73 -1.15
N THR A 16 9.83 16.19 -0.09
CA THR A 16 9.93 16.82 1.24
C THR A 16 11.33 16.60 1.82
N SER A 17 11.57 17.01 3.07
CA SER A 17 12.85 16.75 3.75
C SER A 17 13.15 15.25 3.88
N ASP A 18 12.12 14.41 3.97
CA ASP A 18 12.19 12.97 4.25
C ASP A 18 11.52 12.10 3.16
N ALA A 19 11.16 12.67 2.01
CA ALA A 19 10.55 11.92 0.91
C ALA A 19 11.12 12.29 -0.46
N VAL A 20 11.26 11.27 -1.32
CA VAL A 20 11.67 11.40 -2.71
C VAL A 20 10.71 10.65 -3.62
N SER A 21 10.52 11.14 -4.84
CA SER A 21 9.92 10.37 -5.94
C SER A 21 11.00 9.74 -6.79
N ILE A 22 10.79 8.51 -7.21
CA ILE A 22 11.67 7.75 -8.09
C ILE A 22 10.90 7.47 -9.38
N ILE A 23 11.50 7.83 -10.51
CA ILE A 23 10.98 7.56 -11.85
C ILE A 23 11.90 6.56 -12.52
N PHE A 24 11.30 5.48 -13.03
CA PHE A 24 12.03 4.42 -13.71
C PHE A 24 12.06 4.62 -15.23
N ASP A 25 13.15 4.21 -15.85
CA ASP A 25 13.29 4.11 -17.30
C ASP A 25 12.83 2.71 -17.74
N ILE A 26 11.70 2.66 -18.46
CA ILE A 26 11.12 1.39 -18.88
C ILE A 26 11.58 1.06 -20.28
N PRO A 27 12.40 0.00 -20.48
CA PRO A 27 12.80 -0.45 -21.80
C PRO A 27 11.60 -0.77 -22.71
N THR A 28 11.71 -0.48 -24.01
CA THR A 28 10.60 -0.64 -24.97
C THR A 28 9.97 -2.04 -24.93
N HIS A 29 10.76 -3.08 -24.75
CA HIS A 29 10.28 -4.47 -24.72
C HIS A 29 9.51 -4.83 -23.44
N LEU A 30 9.59 -4.00 -22.38
CA LEU A 30 8.88 -4.18 -21.11
C LEU A 30 7.67 -3.26 -20.96
N GLN A 31 7.41 -2.35 -21.89
CA GLN A 31 6.33 -1.36 -21.74
C GLN A 31 4.96 -1.99 -21.47
N ASN A 32 4.66 -3.12 -22.11
CA ASN A 32 3.38 -3.83 -21.90
C ASN A 32 3.31 -4.46 -20.49
N ASP A 33 4.44 -4.89 -19.94
CA ASP A 33 4.52 -5.50 -18.62
C ASP A 33 4.36 -4.46 -17.50
N PHE A 34 4.63 -3.20 -17.79
CA PHE A 34 4.51 -2.08 -16.86
C PHE A 34 3.29 -1.18 -17.12
N THR A 35 2.30 -1.66 -17.90
CA THR A 35 0.98 -1.04 -17.92
C THR A 35 0.28 -1.30 -16.58
N PHE A 36 -0.46 -0.31 -16.07
CA PHE A 36 -1.10 -0.43 -14.76
C PHE A 36 -2.45 0.26 -14.68
N ILE A 37 -3.21 -0.09 -13.66
CA ILE A 37 -4.45 0.57 -13.26
C ILE A 37 -4.15 1.49 -12.08
N ALA A 38 -4.77 2.68 -12.05
CA ALA A 38 -4.55 3.64 -10.96
C ALA A 38 -4.84 3.02 -9.58
N GLY A 39 -3.88 3.19 -8.67
CA GLY A 39 -3.89 2.61 -7.33
C GLY A 39 -3.01 1.37 -7.16
N GLN A 40 -2.58 0.71 -8.24
CA GLN A 40 -1.64 -0.40 -8.17
C GLN A 40 -0.26 0.02 -7.64
N TYR A 41 0.49 -0.96 -7.15
CA TYR A 41 1.85 -0.79 -6.65
C TYR A 41 2.86 -1.66 -7.42
N ILE A 42 4.13 -1.39 -7.24
CA ILE A 42 5.26 -2.23 -7.64
C ILE A 42 6.05 -2.65 -6.39
N THR A 43 6.67 -3.82 -6.44
CA THR A 43 7.65 -4.24 -5.44
C THR A 43 9.04 -3.90 -5.93
N ILE A 44 9.80 -3.19 -5.14
CA ILE A 44 11.21 -2.87 -5.39
C ILE A 44 12.06 -3.82 -4.58
N LYS A 45 13.01 -4.50 -5.23
CA LYS A 45 14.00 -5.37 -4.63
C LYS A 45 15.39 -4.73 -4.76
N ALA A 46 16.15 -4.70 -3.68
CA ALA A 46 17.50 -4.16 -3.62
C ALA A 46 18.36 -4.95 -2.63
N THR A 47 19.67 -5.01 -2.87
CA THR A 47 20.63 -5.51 -1.90
C THR A 47 21.27 -4.34 -1.17
N ILE A 48 21.00 -4.20 0.12
CA ILE A 48 21.48 -3.11 0.95
C ILE A 48 22.32 -3.70 2.08
N LYS A 49 23.59 -3.30 2.18
CA LYS A 49 24.54 -3.82 3.18
C LYS A 49 24.67 -5.35 3.18
N GLY A 50 24.48 -5.98 2.01
CA GLY A 50 24.55 -7.43 1.84
C GLY A 50 23.25 -8.19 2.14
N GLU A 51 22.17 -7.50 2.49
CA GLU A 51 20.85 -8.08 2.74
C GLU A 51 19.89 -7.74 1.60
N GLU A 52 19.13 -8.73 1.12
CA GLU A 52 18.05 -8.51 0.17
C GLU A 52 16.84 -7.89 0.88
N VAL A 53 16.34 -6.81 0.32
CA VAL A 53 15.16 -6.08 0.82
C VAL A 53 14.14 -5.93 -0.30
N ARG A 54 12.91 -6.34 -0.06
CA ARG A 54 11.76 -6.11 -0.97
C ARG A 54 10.75 -5.20 -0.27
N ARG A 55 10.25 -4.16 -0.98
CA ARG A 55 9.22 -3.24 -0.45
C ARG A 55 8.25 -2.82 -1.54
N ALA A 56 6.97 -2.82 -1.19
CA ALA A 56 5.90 -2.34 -2.04
C ALA A 56 5.82 -0.80 -2.01
N TYR A 57 5.59 -0.20 -3.18
CA TYR A 57 5.34 1.23 -3.33
C TYR A 57 4.25 1.48 -4.35
N SER A 58 3.18 2.14 -3.95
CA SER A 58 2.06 2.48 -4.83
C SER A 58 2.53 3.45 -5.92
N LEU A 59 2.05 3.21 -7.14
CA LEU A 59 2.30 4.09 -8.28
C LEU A 59 1.56 5.42 -8.07
N CYS A 60 2.24 6.55 -8.35
CA CYS A 60 1.69 7.89 -8.18
C CYS A 60 1.64 8.70 -9.49
N SER A 61 2.05 8.07 -10.59
CA SER A 61 1.85 8.59 -11.96
C SER A 61 0.46 8.28 -12.49
N SER A 62 0.08 8.94 -13.59
CA SER A 62 -1.09 8.55 -14.36
C SER A 62 -0.81 7.29 -15.17
N PRO A 63 -1.74 6.31 -15.23
CA PRO A 63 -1.60 5.16 -16.14
C PRO A 63 -1.40 5.57 -17.61
N LYS A 64 -1.97 6.69 -18.05
CA LYS A 64 -1.83 7.20 -19.41
C LYS A 64 -0.48 7.84 -19.72
N SER A 65 0.27 8.24 -18.70
CA SER A 65 1.57 8.90 -18.87
C SER A 65 2.67 7.96 -19.42
N GLY A 66 2.49 6.65 -19.28
CA GLY A 66 3.54 5.64 -19.55
C GLY A 66 4.73 5.73 -18.60
N GLU A 67 4.62 6.53 -17.52
CA GLU A 67 5.67 6.75 -16.53
C GLU A 67 5.44 5.85 -15.32
N ILE A 68 6.45 5.11 -14.90
CA ILE A 68 6.45 4.37 -13.63
C ILE A 68 7.13 5.23 -12.58
N LYS A 69 6.31 5.87 -11.73
CA LYS A 69 6.74 6.76 -10.66
C LYS A 69 6.17 6.30 -9.33
N VAL A 70 7.04 6.19 -8.32
CA VAL A 70 6.68 5.95 -6.92
C VAL A 70 7.21 7.05 -6.04
N ALA A 71 6.63 7.24 -4.84
CA ALA A 71 7.24 8.09 -3.82
C ALA A 71 7.60 7.27 -2.59
N VAL A 72 8.81 7.50 -2.09
CA VAL A 72 9.39 6.82 -0.93
C VAL A 72 9.59 7.85 0.16
N LYS A 73 8.92 7.64 1.30
CA LYS A 73 9.12 8.42 2.51
C LYS A 73 9.98 7.64 3.49
N ALA A 74 11.04 8.26 4.01
CA ALA A 74 11.89 7.66 5.02
C ALA A 74 11.09 7.38 6.29
N VAL A 75 11.20 6.15 6.79
CA VAL A 75 10.70 5.75 8.10
C VAL A 75 11.87 5.44 9.01
N GLU A 76 11.69 5.63 10.30
CA GLU A 76 12.73 5.37 11.29
C GLU A 76 13.18 3.90 11.20
N ASN A 77 14.51 3.69 11.10
CA ASN A 77 15.14 2.37 10.90
C ASN A 77 14.71 1.62 9.61
N GLY A 78 14.07 2.30 8.68
CA GLY A 78 13.65 1.72 7.40
C GLY A 78 14.84 1.49 6.46
N MET A 79 15.22 0.25 6.22
CA MET A 79 16.41 -0.10 5.43
C MET A 79 16.34 0.47 4.00
N PHE A 80 15.28 0.16 3.25
CA PHE A 80 15.14 0.68 1.88
C PHE A 80 14.77 2.18 1.84
N SER A 81 13.84 2.63 2.70
CA SER A 81 13.35 4.02 2.64
C SER A 81 14.43 5.04 3.01
N VAL A 82 15.32 4.72 3.96
CA VAL A 82 16.48 5.55 4.29
C VAL A 82 17.47 5.52 3.12
N TYR A 83 17.82 4.33 2.60
CA TYR A 83 18.71 4.19 1.44
C TYR A 83 18.19 5.02 0.23
N ALA A 84 16.90 4.91 -0.08
CA ALA A 84 16.30 5.62 -1.20
C ALA A 84 16.34 7.15 -1.07
N THR A 85 16.25 7.67 0.16
CA THR A 85 16.25 9.12 0.41
C THR A 85 17.64 9.73 0.62
N THR A 86 18.69 8.90 0.84
CA THR A 86 20.04 9.40 1.20
C THR A 86 21.15 8.96 0.25
N GLU A 87 21.04 7.77 -0.37
CA GLU A 87 22.16 7.16 -1.11
C GLU A 87 21.84 6.92 -2.59
N LEU A 88 20.58 6.64 -2.93
CA LEU A 88 20.15 6.26 -4.28
C LEU A 88 20.35 7.42 -5.27
N LYS A 89 20.80 7.11 -6.50
CA LYS A 89 21.17 8.09 -7.53
C LYS A 89 20.50 7.79 -8.86
N ILE A 90 20.35 8.84 -9.68
CA ILE A 90 19.95 8.71 -11.07
C ILE A 90 20.97 7.82 -11.81
N GLY A 91 20.46 6.86 -12.56
CA GLY A 91 21.26 5.87 -13.28
C GLY A 91 21.53 4.57 -12.53
N ASP A 92 21.29 4.54 -11.21
CA ASP A 92 21.31 3.28 -10.45
C ASP A 92 20.25 2.33 -10.98
N THR A 93 20.45 1.03 -10.77
CA THR A 93 19.50 -0.02 -11.20
C THR A 93 18.90 -0.68 -9.97
N LEU A 94 17.56 -0.81 -9.98
CA LEU A 94 16.80 -1.58 -9.00
C LEU A 94 16.03 -2.70 -9.71
N GLU A 95 15.80 -3.79 -9.03
CA GLU A 95 14.93 -4.85 -9.51
C GLU A 95 13.49 -4.53 -9.12
N VAL A 96 12.58 -4.53 -10.10
CA VAL A 96 11.20 -4.06 -9.95
C VAL A 96 10.23 -5.11 -10.48
N SER A 97 9.17 -5.43 -9.69
CA SER A 97 8.10 -6.32 -10.13
C SER A 97 7.18 -5.61 -11.13
N LYS A 98 6.37 -6.39 -11.85
CA LYS A 98 5.22 -5.83 -12.59
C LYS A 98 4.24 -5.17 -11.60
N PRO A 99 3.43 -4.19 -12.08
CA PRO A 99 2.37 -3.59 -11.28
C PRO A 99 1.34 -4.63 -10.83
N GLU A 100 0.94 -4.57 -9.56
CA GLU A 100 -0.03 -5.46 -8.93
C GLU A 100 -0.86 -4.71 -7.88
N GLY A 101 -1.88 -5.34 -7.31
CA GLY A 101 -2.72 -4.78 -6.24
C GLY A 101 -4.19 -4.70 -6.60
N LYS A 102 -5.03 -4.75 -5.55
CA LYS A 102 -6.51 -4.74 -5.65
C LYS A 102 -7.13 -3.38 -5.32
N PHE A 103 -6.38 -2.45 -4.72
CA PHE A 103 -6.82 -1.09 -4.41
C PHE A 103 -6.77 -0.21 -5.67
N ILE A 104 -7.76 -0.36 -6.53
CA ILE A 104 -7.75 0.23 -7.88
C ILE A 104 -8.97 1.11 -8.13
N LEU A 105 -8.79 2.10 -9.02
CA LEU A 105 -9.87 2.89 -9.60
C LEU A 105 -9.80 2.83 -11.11
N GLN A 106 -10.87 2.33 -11.72
CA GLN A 106 -11.15 2.47 -13.16
C GLN A 106 -12.17 3.59 -13.32
N PRO A 107 -11.81 4.75 -13.88
CA PRO A 107 -12.73 5.87 -14.04
C PRO A 107 -13.97 5.51 -14.85
N GLN A 108 -15.11 6.01 -14.41
CA GLN A 108 -16.40 5.88 -15.08
C GLN A 108 -17.01 7.27 -15.24
N ALA A 109 -17.80 7.47 -16.29
CA ALA A 109 -18.48 8.73 -16.56
C ALA A 109 -19.52 9.09 -15.47
N ASP A 110 -19.72 10.38 -15.25
CA ASP A 110 -20.74 10.94 -14.35
C ASP A 110 -20.62 10.44 -12.89
N LYS A 111 -19.39 10.23 -12.40
CA LYS A 111 -19.12 9.81 -11.04
C LYS A 111 -18.48 10.92 -10.19
N ASN A 112 -18.86 10.98 -8.93
CA ASN A 112 -18.21 11.82 -7.94
C ASN A 112 -17.43 10.90 -6.99
N TYR A 113 -16.11 11.05 -6.99
CA TYR A 113 -15.22 10.29 -6.11
C TYR A 113 -14.77 11.16 -4.94
N ILE A 114 -14.56 10.55 -3.78
CA ILE A 114 -13.95 11.21 -2.62
C ILE A 114 -12.75 10.40 -2.13
N GLY A 115 -11.63 11.08 -1.86
CA GLY A 115 -10.42 10.46 -1.34
C GLY A 115 -10.01 11.08 0.00
N PHE A 116 -9.61 10.23 0.93
CA PHE A 116 -8.99 10.65 2.19
C PHE A 116 -7.60 10.05 2.26
N ALA A 117 -6.58 10.89 2.27
CA ALA A 117 -5.19 10.51 2.33
C ALA A 117 -4.49 11.10 3.54
N ALA A 118 -3.47 10.43 4.08
CA ALA A 118 -2.55 11.02 5.05
C ALA A 118 -1.10 10.63 4.75
N GLY A 119 -0.21 11.64 4.76
CA GLY A 119 1.22 11.47 4.50
C GLY A 119 1.49 10.75 3.18
N SER A 120 2.23 9.62 3.21
CA SER A 120 2.55 8.83 2.02
C SER A 120 1.35 8.09 1.41
N GLY A 121 0.21 7.98 2.11
CA GLY A 121 -1.03 7.43 1.55
C GLY A 121 -1.60 8.21 0.37
N ILE A 122 -1.04 9.38 0.07
CA ILE A 122 -1.36 10.14 -1.15
C ILE A 122 -0.97 9.41 -2.44
N THR A 123 0.00 8.48 -2.41
CA THR A 123 0.57 7.91 -3.63
C THR A 123 -0.46 7.19 -4.51
N PRO A 124 -1.23 6.20 -4.04
CA PRO A 124 -2.27 5.57 -4.86
C PRO A 124 -3.39 6.56 -5.21
N ILE A 125 -3.78 7.41 -4.28
CA ILE A 125 -4.86 8.39 -4.48
C ILE A 125 -4.50 9.40 -5.56
N LEU A 126 -3.25 9.87 -5.63
CA LEU A 126 -2.79 10.78 -6.71
C LEU A 126 -2.87 10.13 -8.09
N SER A 127 -2.52 8.85 -8.19
CA SER A 127 -2.69 8.09 -9.44
C SER A 127 -4.15 8.02 -9.85
N MET A 128 -5.05 7.77 -8.90
CA MET A 128 -6.50 7.72 -9.13
C MET A 128 -7.04 9.10 -9.57
N ILE A 129 -6.66 10.18 -8.89
CA ILE A 129 -7.03 11.56 -9.27
C ILE A 129 -6.62 11.84 -10.70
N LYS A 130 -5.34 11.64 -11.05
CA LYS A 130 -4.84 11.86 -12.41
C LYS A 130 -5.61 11.04 -13.44
N SER A 131 -5.90 9.77 -13.12
CA SER A 131 -6.65 8.88 -14.00
C SER A 131 -8.07 9.38 -14.28
N VAL A 132 -8.79 9.89 -13.26
CA VAL A 132 -10.13 10.49 -13.44
C VAL A 132 -10.05 11.74 -14.29
N LEU A 133 -9.17 12.68 -13.94
CA LEU A 133 -9.05 13.98 -14.62
C LEU A 133 -8.67 13.86 -16.10
N GLU A 134 -7.86 12.85 -16.44
CA GLU A 134 -7.40 12.62 -17.83
C GLU A 134 -8.36 11.76 -18.65
N SER A 135 -9.29 11.03 -18.03
CA SER A 135 -10.14 10.04 -18.71
C SER A 135 -11.60 10.43 -18.78
N GLU A 136 -12.12 11.08 -17.74
CA GLU A 136 -13.58 11.25 -17.56
C GLU A 136 -13.93 12.72 -17.26
N PRO A 137 -14.15 13.53 -18.29
CA PRO A 137 -14.40 14.97 -18.13
C PRO A 137 -15.70 15.30 -17.38
N SER A 138 -16.67 14.37 -17.30
CA SER A 138 -17.92 14.53 -16.56
C SER A 138 -17.83 14.09 -15.10
N SER A 139 -16.70 13.51 -14.68
CA SER A 139 -16.52 12.99 -13.32
C SER A 139 -15.68 13.95 -12.47
N THR A 140 -15.88 13.88 -11.15
CA THR A 140 -15.18 14.73 -10.18
C THR A 140 -14.41 13.90 -9.16
N PHE A 141 -13.36 14.50 -8.60
CA PHE A 141 -12.63 13.94 -7.48
C PHE A 141 -12.44 14.99 -6.38
N THR A 142 -12.85 14.68 -5.16
CA THR A 142 -12.61 15.52 -3.97
C THR A 142 -11.57 14.85 -3.10
N LEU A 143 -10.46 15.53 -2.81
CA LEU A 143 -9.39 15.03 -1.94
C LEU A 143 -9.37 15.77 -0.61
N ILE A 144 -9.39 15.03 0.48
CA ILE A 144 -9.09 15.49 1.83
C ILE A 144 -7.72 14.93 2.23
N TYR A 145 -6.71 15.81 2.41
CA TYR A 145 -5.33 15.38 2.58
C TYR A 145 -4.73 15.86 3.89
N GLY A 146 -4.51 14.91 4.80
CA GLY A 146 -3.94 15.12 6.13
C GLY A 146 -2.41 15.07 6.14
N ASN A 147 -1.77 16.08 6.74
CA ASN A 147 -0.32 16.15 6.93
C ASN A 147 0.04 16.84 8.25
N LYS A 148 1.32 16.89 8.60
CA LYS A 148 1.81 17.65 9.77
C LYS A 148 1.81 19.14 9.47
N SER A 149 2.38 19.52 8.33
CA SER A 149 2.57 20.89 7.87
C SER A 149 2.61 20.95 6.34
N VAL A 150 2.64 22.13 5.76
CA VAL A 150 2.85 22.33 4.31
C VAL A 150 4.16 21.69 3.85
N THR A 151 5.26 21.90 4.59
CA THR A 151 6.59 21.38 4.23
C THR A 151 6.72 19.86 4.34
N ASP A 152 5.82 19.19 5.08
CA ASP A 152 5.73 17.73 5.20
C ASP A 152 4.80 17.11 4.14
N THR A 153 4.17 17.93 3.28
CA THR A 153 3.16 17.49 2.33
C THR A 153 3.80 17.03 1.02
N ILE A 154 3.77 15.72 0.79
CA ILE A 154 4.24 15.12 -0.48
C ILE A 154 3.31 15.60 -1.61
N PHE A 155 3.89 15.98 -2.76
CA PHE A 155 3.16 16.50 -3.93
C PHE A 155 2.34 17.78 -3.70
N PHE A 156 2.70 18.60 -2.72
CA PHE A 156 1.96 19.84 -2.43
C PHE A 156 1.77 20.70 -3.69
N ASN A 157 2.86 20.98 -4.42
CA ASN A 157 2.80 21.80 -5.62
C ASN A 157 2.03 21.11 -6.76
N ASP A 158 2.24 19.82 -6.97
CA ASP A 158 1.58 19.04 -8.02
C ASP A 158 0.05 19.04 -7.84
N LEU A 159 -0.42 18.85 -6.60
CA LEU A 159 -1.83 18.85 -6.26
C LEU A 159 -2.48 20.25 -6.46
N ASN A 160 -1.81 21.30 -6.04
CA ASN A 160 -2.31 22.67 -6.26
C ASN A 160 -2.36 23.02 -7.76
N ILE A 161 -1.39 22.58 -8.55
CA ILE A 161 -1.40 22.76 -10.03
C ILE A 161 -2.56 21.96 -10.65
N LEU A 162 -2.81 20.73 -10.18
CA LEU A 162 -3.95 19.93 -10.66
C LEU A 162 -5.28 20.64 -10.35
N GLU A 163 -5.47 21.19 -9.15
CA GLU A 163 -6.69 21.92 -8.80
C GLU A 163 -6.87 23.18 -9.69
N GLN A 164 -5.80 23.92 -9.94
CA GLN A 164 -5.83 25.08 -10.83
C GLN A 164 -6.18 24.71 -12.27
N ASN A 165 -5.66 23.58 -12.78
CA ASN A 165 -5.90 23.12 -14.14
C ASN A 165 -7.28 22.47 -14.34
N TYR A 166 -7.85 21.87 -13.27
CA TYR A 166 -9.13 21.16 -13.31
C TYR A 166 -10.12 21.68 -12.25
N PRO A 167 -10.41 23.00 -12.20
CA PRO A 167 -11.16 23.61 -11.09
C PRO A 167 -12.62 23.13 -10.98
N GLN A 168 -13.18 22.54 -12.03
CA GLN A 168 -14.54 22.00 -12.04
C GLN A 168 -14.59 20.51 -11.67
N GLN A 169 -13.48 19.79 -11.84
CA GLN A 169 -13.41 18.35 -11.63
C GLN A 169 -12.65 17.95 -10.36
N PHE A 170 -11.72 18.78 -9.89
CA PHE A 170 -10.90 18.46 -8.73
C PHE A 170 -11.06 19.51 -7.64
N LYS A 171 -11.28 19.02 -6.41
CA LYS A 171 -11.34 19.83 -5.19
C LYS A 171 -10.35 19.29 -4.17
N LEU A 172 -9.54 20.18 -3.62
CA LEU A 172 -8.45 19.85 -2.71
C LEU A 172 -8.65 20.53 -1.35
N HIS A 173 -8.64 19.73 -0.29
CA HIS A 173 -8.73 20.21 1.08
C HIS A 173 -7.56 19.67 1.90
N TYR A 174 -6.78 20.58 2.48
CA TYR A 174 -5.73 20.21 3.41
C TYR A 174 -6.20 20.22 4.85
N VAL A 175 -5.67 19.26 5.63
CA VAL A 175 -5.84 19.19 7.10
C VAL A 175 -4.46 19.10 7.71
N PHE A 176 -4.02 20.14 8.47
CA PHE A 176 -2.70 20.18 9.07
C PHE A 176 -2.76 20.00 10.58
N SER A 177 -2.02 19.01 11.10
CA SER A 177 -2.06 18.67 12.52
C SER A 177 -1.11 19.51 13.40
N ARG A 178 -0.13 20.19 12.80
CA ARG A 178 0.90 20.95 13.52
C ARG A 178 1.10 22.37 13.02
N GLU A 179 0.38 22.77 12.01
CA GLU A 179 0.48 24.10 11.39
C GLU A 179 -0.92 24.64 11.10
N GLN A 180 -1.17 25.91 11.40
CA GLN A 180 -2.40 26.61 11.02
C GLN A 180 -2.18 27.36 9.71
N GLN A 181 -3.08 27.12 8.75
CA GLN A 181 -3.08 27.78 7.44
C GLN A 181 -4.48 28.31 7.15
N GLU A 182 -4.57 29.48 6.49
CA GLU A 182 -5.82 30.17 6.23
C GLU A 182 -6.84 29.34 5.44
N ASN A 183 -6.37 28.53 4.48
CA ASN A 183 -7.21 27.72 3.59
C ASN A 183 -7.15 26.22 3.90
N ALA A 184 -6.85 25.84 5.15
CA ALA A 184 -6.79 24.45 5.57
C ALA A 184 -7.48 24.26 6.93
N LEU A 185 -7.98 23.07 7.18
CA LEU A 185 -8.47 22.71 8.51
C LEU A 185 -7.29 22.37 9.42
N PHE A 186 -7.43 22.72 10.71
CA PHE A 186 -6.44 22.35 11.72
C PHE A 186 -6.86 21.08 12.45
N GLY A 187 -5.90 20.18 12.71
CA GLY A 187 -6.08 18.93 13.43
C GLY A 187 -5.77 17.69 12.59
N ARG A 188 -6.40 16.58 12.93
CA ARG A 188 -6.34 15.32 12.19
C ARG A 188 -7.65 15.09 11.46
N ILE A 189 -7.64 14.18 10.49
CA ILE A 189 -8.89 13.73 9.84
C ILE A 189 -9.57 12.76 10.81
N GLU A 190 -10.61 13.24 11.45
CA GLU A 190 -11.43 12.53 12.45
C GLU A 190 -12.92 12.63 12.05
N LYS A 191 -13.80 11.99 12.82
CA LYS A 191 -15.27 11.99 12.58
C LYS A 191 -15.84 13.40 12.32
N GLY A 192 -15.32 14.42 13.01
CA GLY A 192 -15.77 15.80 12.85
C GLY A 192 -15.50 16.37 11.46
N GLN A 193 -14.26 16.18 10.96
CA GLN A 193 -13.86 16.65 9.63
C GLN A 193 -14.59 15.88 8.53
N VAL A 194 -14.72 14.55 8.66
CA VAL A 194 -15.47 13.74 7.69
C VAL A 194 -16.91 14.23 7.58
N ASN A 195 -17.61 14.41 8.71
CA ASN A 195 -18.99 14.93 8.72
C ASN A 195 -19.07 16.36 8.16
N TYR A 196 -18.07 17.21 8.42
CA TYR A 196 -18.02 18.55 7.83
C TYR A 196 -18.01 18.47 6.30
N PHE A 197 -17.21 17.59 5.71
CA PHE A 197 -17.16 17.45 4.26
C PHE A 197 -18.44 16.84 3.69
N VAL A 198 -18.87 15.70 4.19
CA VAL A 198 -19.99 14.96 3.55
C VAL A 198 -21.38 15.50 3.90
N LYS A 199 -21.59 16.02 5.14
CA LYS A 199 -22.91 16.54 5.56
C LYS A 199 -23.10 18.03 5.38
N ASN A 200 -22.02 18.82 5.35
CA ASN A 200 -22.12 20.27 5.30
C ASN A 200 -21.63 20.81 3.97
N LEU A 201 -20.33 20.65 3.65
CA LEU A 201 -19.73 21.28 2.48
C LEU A 201 -20.24 20.66 1.17
N TYR A 202 -20.36 19.34 1.12
CA TYR A 202 -20.76 18.57 -0.06
C TYR A 202 -22.10 17.84 0.13
N LYS A 203 -23.01 18.38 0.97
CA LYS A 203 -24.30 17.78 1.31
C LYS A 203 -25.19 17.47 0.09
N ASP A 204 -25.02 18.23 -1.00
CA ASP A 204 -25.80 18.09 -2.23
C ASP A 204 -25.10 17.20 -3.29
N ILE A 205 -23.91 16.64 -2.95
CA ILE A 205 -23.16 15.74 -3.83
C ILE A 205 -23.31 14.31 -3.34
N SER A 206 -23.80 13.45 -4.22
CA SER A 206 -23.77 12.00 -3.98
C SER A 206 -22.43 11.45 -4.46
N PHE A 207 -21.57 11.05 -3.54
CA PHE A 207 -20.32 10.38 -3.87
C PHE A 207 -20.56 8.91 -4.22
N SER A 208 -19.96 8.45 -5.32
CA SER A 208 -20.09 7.08 -5.80
C SER A 208 -19.20 6.12 -5.05
N ASN A 209 -17.96 6.52 -4.80
CA ASN A 209 -16.96 5.72 -4.11
C ASN A 209 -16.05 6.60 -3.25
N ALA A 210 -15.59 6.03 -2.14
CA ALA A 210 -14.57 6.60 -1.26
C ALA A 210 -13.29 5.76 -1.30
N PHE A 211 -12.13 6.44 -1.37
CA PHE A 211 -10.82 5.81 -1.39
C PHE A 211 -9.98 6.33 -0.22
N LEU A 212 -9.53 5.42 0.65
CA LEU A 212 -8.86 5.78 1.90
C LEU A 212 -7.44 5.22 1.90
N CYS A 213 -6.42 6.05 2.21
CA CYS A 213 -5.06 5.56 2.41
C CYS A 213 -4.30 6.42 3.41
N GLY A 214 -3.86 5.80 4.52
CA GLY A 214 -3.18 6.47 5.63
C GLY A 214 -3.04 5.58 6.85
N PRO A 215 -2.89 6.17 8.05
CA PRO A 215 -2.86 5.42 9.30
C PRO A 215 -4.15 4.59 9.51
N GLU A 216 -4.01 3.40 10.07
CA GLU A 216 -5.11 2.45 10.29
C GLU A 216 -6.26 3.07 11.10
N GLU A 217 -5.97 3.70 12.24
CA GLU A 217 -6.97 4.41 13.08
C GLU A 217 -7.76 5.48 12.28
N MET A 218 -7.09 6.18 11.34
CA MET A 218 -7.75 7.14 10.47
C MET A 218 -8.71 6.44 9.50
N ILE A 219 -8.28 5.34 8.89
CA ILE A 219 -9.08 4.56 7.93
C ILE A 219 -10.32 4.00 8.61
N GLU A 220 -10.18 3.40 9.79
CA GLU A 220 -11.30 2.88 10.59
C GLU A 220 -12.31 3.98 10.92
N THR A 221 -11.84 5.09 11.51
CA THR A 221 -12.69 6.23 11.86
C THR A 221 -13.45 6.79 10.65
N ILE A 222 -12.77 6.92 9.49
CA ILE A 222 -13.39 7.43 8.27
C ILE A 222 -14.41 6.41 7.74
N SER A 223 -14.06 5.13 7.68
CA SER A 223 -14.94 4.07 7.17
C SER A 223 -16.24 4.00 7.96
N GLU A 224 -16.17 3.94 9.29
CA GLU A 224 -17.34 3.96 10.17
C GLU A 224 -18.17 5.23 9.97
N THR A 225 -17.51 6.39 9.89
CA THR A 225 -18.22 7.66 9.71
C THR A 225 -18.91 7.74 8.35
N LEU A 226 -18.29 7.23 7.28
CA LEU A 226 -18.91 7.19 5.96
C LEU A 226 -20.10 6.22 5.94
N GLN A 227 -20.02 5.08 6.60
CA GLN A 227 -21.15 4.16 6.74
C GLN A 227 -22.30 4.79 7.54
N ASP A 228 -22.04 5.52 8.63
CA ASP A 228 -23.01 6.33 9.37
C ASP A 228 -23.67 7.41 8.47
N ASN A 229 -23.03 7.76 7.36
CA ASN A 229 -23.51 8.74 6.36
C ASN A 229 -24.12 8.08 5.10
N GLY A 230 -24.36 6.78 5.13
CA GLY A 230 -25.08 6.05 4.09
C GLY A 230 -24.22 5.48 2.96
N PHE A 231 -22.89 5.50 3.10
CA PHE A 231 -22.04 4.71 2.21
C PHE A 231 -22.16 3.23 2.56
N THR A 232 -22.22 2.38 1.54
CA THR A 232 -22.11 0.94 1.74
C THR A 232 -20.62 0.54 1.82
N SER A 233 -20.33 -0.57 2.50
CA SER A 233 -18.95 -1.08 2.57
C SER A 233 -18.34 -1.34 1.19
N GLU A 234 -19.13 -1.74 0.20
CA GLU A 234 -18.70 -1.96 -1.19
C GLU A 234 -18.23 -0.67 -1.89
N ASN A 235 -18.70 0.48 -1.44
CA ASN A 235 -18.35 1.79 -1.99
C ASN A 235 -17.18 2.45 -1.24
N ILE A 236 -16.62 1.79 -0.22
CA ILE A 236 -15.48 2.26 0.55
C ILE A 236 -14.32 1.30 0.27
N SER A 237 -13.28 1.81 -0.39
CA SER A 237 -12.05 1.06 -0.65
C SER A 237 -10.90 1.68 0.13
N TYR A 238 -10.02 0.85 0.68
CA TYR A 238 -8.85 1.35 1.40
C TYR A 238 -7.59 0.52 1.16
N GLU A 239 -6.44 1.14 1.39
CA GLU A 239 -5.13 0.49 1.40
C GLU A 239 -4.35 0.93 2.63
N LEU A 240 -3.79 -0.06 3.33
CA LEU A 240 -2.91 0.14 4.48
C LEU A 240 -1.44 -0.07 4.07
N PHE A 241 -0.54 0.76 4.60
CA PHE A 241 0.92 0.55 4.42
C PHE A 241 1.56 -0.13 5.63
N SER A 242 0.83 -0.23 6.73
CA SER A 242 1.21 -0.97 7.93
C SER A 242 -0.05 -1.41 8.66
N ALA A 243 -0.02 -2.58 9.26
CA ALA A 243 -1.08 -3.09 10.12
C ALA A 243 -0.63 -3.04 11.59
N SER A 244 -1.57 -2.83 12.50
CA SER A 244 -1.37 -3.00 13.94
C SER A 244 -1.16 -4.48 14.28
N ILE A 245 -0.57 -4.74 15.44
CA ILE A 245 -0.42 -6.09 15.96
C ILE A 245 -1.72 -6.49 16.63
N ASP A 246 -2.24 -7.66 16.26
CA ASP A 246 -3.28 -8.34 17.00
C ASP A 246 -2.68 -8.92 18.30
N GLU A 247 -2.98 -8.28 19.43
CA GLU A 247 -2.43 -8.66 20.73
C GLU A 247 -2.92 -10.06 21.18
N GLU A 248 -4.15 -10.46 20.83
CA GLU A 248 -4.68 -11.79 21.15
C GLU A 248 -3.97 -12.88 20.33
N ALA A 249 -3.75 -12.62 19.05
CA ALA A 249 -2.98 -13.51 18.20
C ALA A 249 -1.51 -13.58 18.63
N ALA A 250 -0.89 -12.44 18.95
CA ALA A 250 0.48 -12.38 19.46
C ALA A 250 0.66 -13.16 20.76
N ALA A 251 -0.33 -13.16 21.66
CA ALA A 251 -0.31 -13.93 22.90
C ALA A 251 -0.36 -15.47 22.67
N GLN A 252 -0.76 -15.91 21.48
CA GLN A 252 -0.76 -17.33 21.11
C GLN A 252 0.60 -17.81 20.60
N VAL A 253 1.49 -16.90 20.21
CA VAL A 253 2.86 -17.23 19.82
C VAL A 253 3.65 -17.64 21.05
N LYS A 254 4.09 -18.91 21.10
CA LYS A 254 4.80 -19.48 22.26
C LYS A 254 6.23 -19.84 21.90
N GLU A 255 7.06 -19.99 22.93
CA GLU A 255 8.35 -20.62 22.74
C GLU A 255 8.16 -22.11 22.44
N GLY A 256 8.84 -22.59 21.42
CA GLY A 256 8.78 -23.97 20.96
C GLY A 256 9.40 -24.12 19.58
N GLU A 257 9.43 -25.35 19.10
CA GLU A 257 9.88 -25.69 17.75
C GLU A 257 8.78 -26.40 17.00
N SER A 258 8.70 -26.16 15.70
CA SER A 258 7.82 -26.87 14.77
C SER A 258 8.64 -27.43 13.62
N GLU A 259 8.35 -28.66 13.24
CA GLU A 259 8.77 -29.22 11.96
C GLU A 259 7.83 -28.67 10.89
N ILE A 260 8.37 -27.92 9.96
CA ILE A 260 7.61 -27.32 8.85
C ILE A 260 8.01 -27.97 7.53
N THR A 261 7.01 -28.33 6.72
CA THR A 261 7.18 -28.67 5.31
C THR A 261 6.61 -27.53 4.47
N VAL A 262 7.45 -26.96 3.63
CA VAL A 262 7.08 -25.92 2.66
C VAL A 262 7.01 -26.54 1.28
N VAL A 263 5.88 -26.37 0.60
CA VAL A 263 5.68 -26.71 -0.81
C VAL A 263 5.82 -25.42 -1.61
N LEU A 264 6.76 -25.40 -2.56
CA LEU A 264 7.05 -24.25 -3.41
C LEU A 264 7.61 -24.74 -4.75
N ASP A 265 6.98 -24.33 -5.86
CA ASP A 265 7.33 -24.75 -7.22
C ASP A 265 7.32 -26.29 -7.38
N ASP A 266 6.28 -26.97 -6.86
CA ASP A 266 6.12 -28.43 -6.82
C ASP A 266 7.24 -29.19 -6.05
N GLU A 267 8.07 -28.47 -5.27
CA GLU A 267 9.12 -29.08 -4.43
C GLU A 267 8.78 -28.97 -2.94
N GLU A 268 8.97 -30.07 -2.20
CA GLU A 268 8.80 -30.11 -0.75
C GLU A 268 10.13 -29.94 -0.04
N THR A 269 10.21 -28.98 0.88
CA THR A 269 11.37 -28.80 1.77
C THR A 269 10.92 -28.83 3.22
N THR A 270 11.50 -29.75 4.00
CA THR A 270 11.21 -29.90 5.44
C THR A 270 12.38 -29.43 6.29
N PHE A 271 12.09 -28.62 7.32
CA PHE A 271 13.08 -28.12 8.28
C PHE A 271 12.44 -27.81 9.64
N THR A 272 13.26 -27.58 10.66
CA THR A 272 12.78 -27.16 11.98
C THR A 272 12.89 -25.63 12.11
N MET A 273 11.86 -25.00 12.66
CA MET A 273 11.83 -23.57 12.95
C MET A 273 11.34 -23.30 14.38
N LYS A 274 11.72 -22.15 14.94
CA LYS A 274 11.14 -21.68 16.20
C LYS A 274 9.72 -21.16 15.96
N GLN A 275 8.82 -21.45 16.88
CA GLN A 275 7.43 -20.95 16.81
C GLN A 275 7.36 -19.43 16.96
N THR A 276 8.36 -18.79 17.57
CA THR A 276 8.51 -17.34 17.64
C THR A 276 8.95 -16.68 16.34
N ASP A 277 9.44 -17.44 15.35
CA ASP A 277 9.77 -16.94 14.03
C ASP A 277 8.52 -16.99 13.12
N ASN A 278 8.41 -16.07 12.18
CA ASN A 278 7.38 -16.22 11.14
C ASN A 278 7.86 -17.17 10.03
N ILE A 279 6.90 -17.79 9.36
CA ILE A 279 7.13 -18.83 8.35
C ILE A 279 7.98 -18.31 7.19
N LEU A 280 7.71 -17.09 6.69
CA LEU A 280 8.50 -16.48 5.61
C LEU A 280 9.97 -16.34 5.99
N SER A 281 10.26 -15.76 7.15
CA SER A 281 11.65 -15.56 7.60
C SER A 281 12.39 -16.89 7.78
N ALA A 282 11.69 -17.92 8.23
CA ALA A 282 12.27 -19.26 8.34
C ALA A 282 12.56 -19.85 6.95
N SER A 283 11.63 -19.76 6.00
CA SER A 283 11.79 -20.22 4.61
C SER A 283 12.97 -19.55 3.93
N LEU A 284 13.07 -18.21 4.04
CA LEU A 284 14.18 -17.44 3.45
C LEU A 284 15.56 -17.82 4.04
N ARG A 285 15.65 -18.10 5.36
CA ARG A 285 16.89 -18.63 5.98
C ARG A 285 17.30 -19.99 5.42
N HIS A 286 16.33 -20.80 5.02
CA HIS A 286 16.57 -22.08 4.35
C HIS A 286 16.75 -21.95 2.84
N LYS A 287 16.90 -20.70 2.32
CA LYS A 287 17.18 -20.36 0.92
C LYS A 287 16.03 -20.73 -0.03
N LEU A 288 14.81 -20.87 0.46
CA LEU A 288 13.63 -20.97 -0.38
C LEU A 288 13.30 -19.57 -0.92
N ASP A 289 13.05 -19.45 -2.23
CA ASP A 289 12.66 -18.18 -2.86
C ASP A 289 11.14 -17.92 -2.69
N ALA A 290 10.67 -18.04 -1.45
CA ALA A 290 9.28 -17.79 -1.13
C ALA A 290 8.86 -16.37 -1.54
N PRO A 291 7.68 -16.17 -2.16
CA PRO A 291 7.24 -14.87 -2.61
C PRO A 291 6.92 -13.94 -1.44
N TYR A 292 7.35 -12.68 -1.51
CA TYR A 292 7.02 -11.65 -0.51
C TYR A 292 7.24 -10.23 -1.04
N SER A 293 6.62 -9.24 -0.37
CA SER A 293 6.78 -7.81 -0.67
C SER A 293 6.79 -6.96 0.60
N CYS A 294 5.62 -6.61 1.17
CA CYS A 294 5.50 -5.64 2.27
C CYS A 294 6.09 -6.11 3.61
N GLN A 295 6.06 -7.40 3.90
CA GLN A 295 6.37 -8.03 5.19
C GLN A 295 5.57 -7.46 6.38
N GLY A 296 4.46 -6.78 6.11
CA GLY A 296 3.66 -6.05 7.11
C GLY A 296 2.21 -6.53 7.26
N GLY A 297 1.81 -7.62 6.59
CA GLY A 297 0.43 -8.13 6.65
C GLY A 297 -0.59 -7.30 5.87
N VAL A 298 -0.14 -6.48 4.91
CA VAL A 298 -0.98 -5.53 4.16
C VAL A 298 -0.96 -5.75 2.64
N CYS A 299 -0.36 -6.84 2.17
CA CYS A 299 -0.41 -7.28 0.77
C CYS A 299 -0.52 -8.80 0.70
N SER A 300 -0.95 -9.31 -0.44
CA SER A 300 -1.14 -10.76 -0.67
C SER A 300 0.09 -11.46 -1.23
N SER A 301 1.24 -10.78 -1.39
CA SER A 301 2.41 -11.37 -2.08
C SER A 301 3.01 -12.59 -1.36
N CYS A 302 2.78 -12.76 -0.06
CA CYS A 302 3.28 -13.89 0.72
C CYS A 302 2.16 -14.84 1.17
N ILE A 303 1.05 -14.86 0.43
CA ILE A 303 -0.06 -15.77 0.72
C ILE A 303 0.39 -17.21 0.50
N ALA A 304 -0.05 -18.10 1.37
CA ALA A 304 0.11 -19.56 1.25
C ALA A 304 -1.01 -20.24 2.01
N LYS A 305 -1.21 -21.52 1.80
CA LYS A 305 -2.24 -22.32 2.45
C LYS A 305 -1.65 -23.28 3.47
N VAL A 306 -2.23 -23.34 4.65
CA VAL A 306 -1.91 -24.38 5.65
C VAL A 306 -2.75 -25.61 5.33
N THR A 307 -2.09 -26.69 4.88
CA THR A 307 -2.73 -27.95 4.54
C THR A 307 -2.69 -28.96 5.68
N GLU A 308 -1.73 -28.84 6.61
CA GLU A 308 -1.65 -29.64 7.85
C GLU A 308 -1.14 -28.76 8.98
N GLY A 309 -1.67 -28.94 10.18
CA GLY A 309 -1.29 -28.20 11.38
C GLY A 309 -2.05 -26.88 11.53
N LYS A 310 -1.48 -25.93 12.29
CA LYS A 310 -2.07 -24.61 12.53
C LYS A 310 -0.99 -23.54 12.67
N ALA A 311 -1.32 -22.33 12.22
CA ALA A 311 -0.57 -21.12 12.45
C ALA A 311 -1.49 -19.98 12.92
N VAL A 312 -0.93 -18.99 13.57
CA VAL A 312 -1.61 -17.75 13.96
C VAL A 312 -0.91 -16.57 13.27
N MET A 313 -1.67 -15.64 12.75
CA MET A 313 -1.13 -14.40 12.16
C MET A 313 -1.24 -13.25 13.15
N VAL A 314 -0.11 -12.61 13.44
CA VAL A 314 -0.07 -11.45 14.34
C VAL A 314 -0.53 -10.15 13.67
N LYS A 315 -0.67 -10.14 12.34
CA LYS A 315 -1.24 -9.07 11.53
C LYS A 315 -1.93 -9.63 10.30
N ASN A 316 -3.14 -9.19 10.05
CA ASN A 316 -3.87 -9.50 8.82
C ASN A 316 -4.85 -8.38 8.48
N GLN A 317 -4.66 -7.74 7.32
CA GLN A 317 -5.55 -6.70 6.80
C GLN A 317 -5.98 -6.99 5.35
N ILE A 318 -5.69 -8.20 4.85
CA ILE A 318 -5.92 -8.56 3.45
C ILE A 318 -6.82 -9.78 3.30
N LEU A 319 -6.60 -10.81 4.14
CA LEU A 319 -7.39 -12.03 4.06
C LEU A 319 -8.75 -11.83 4.74
N THR A 320 -9.79 -12.24 4.05
CA THR A 320 -11.16 -12.30 4.55
C THR A 320 -11.36 -13.46 5.50
N ASP A 321 -12.47 -13.43 6.25
CA ASP A 321 -12.81 -14.53 7.16
C ASP A 321 -12.97 -15.86 6.40
N ASP A 322 -13.58 -15.85 5.21
CA ASP A 322 -13.72 -17.03 4.36
C ASP A 322 -12.34 -17.59 3.92
N GLU A 323 -11.41 -16.73 3.52
CA GLU A 323 -10.03 -17.12 3.16
C GLU A 323 -9.27 -17.70 4.38
N LEU A 324 -9.49 -17.16 5.58
CA LEU A 324 -8.92 -17.70 6.82
C LEU A 324 -9.50 -19.06 7.17
N GLU A 325 -10.80 -19.28 6.98
CA GLU A 325 -11.46 -20.58 7.17
C GLU A 325 -10.96 -21.63 6.17
N ASP A 326 -10.62 -21.22 4.94
CA ASP A 326 -10.03 -22.07 3.91
C ASP A 326 -8.55 -22.42 4.15
N GLY A 327 -7.94 -21.85 5.21
CA GLY A 327 -6.57 -22.11 5.64
C GLY A 327 -5.51 -21.20 5.05
N PHE A 328 -5.89 -20.10 4.36
CA PHE A 328 -4.92 -19.16 3.84
C PHE A 328 -4.27 -18.34 4.95
N ILE A 329 -2.98 -18.06 4.78
CA ILE A 329 -2.17 -17.28 5.70
C ILE A 329 -1.27 -16.29 4.93
N LEU A 330 -0.88 -15.22 5.60
CA LEU A 330 0.22 -14.36 5.19
C LEU A 330 1.49 -14.83 5.89
N THR A 331 2.36 -15.54 5.21
CA THR A 331 3.53 -16.21 5.81
C THR A 331 4.49 -15.27 6.51
N CYS A 332 4.52 -13.97 6.12
CA CYS A 332 5.32 -12.94 6.79
C CYS A 332 4.81 -12.57 8.19
N GLN A 333 3.58 -12.95 8.54
CA GLN A 333 2.94 -12.68 9.83
C GLN A 333 2.49 -13.94 10.56
N ALA A 334 2.60 -15.11 9.90
CA ALA A 334 2.13 -16.38 10.41
C ALA A 334 3.21 -17.09 11.24
N HIS A 335 2.81 -17.52 12.44
CA HIS A 335 3.63 -18.25 13.41
C HIS A 335 3.02 -19.63 13.65
N PRO A 336 3.79 -20.73 13.55
CA PRO A 336 3.27 -22.07 13.83
C PRO A 336 2.80 -22.21 15.28
N THR A 337 1.68 -22.89 15.50
CA THR A 337 1.17 -23.19 16.86
C THR A 337 1.09 -24.70 17.14
N THR A 338 1.42 -25.53 16.14
CA THR A 338 1.46 -26.99 16.25
C THR A 338 2.88 -27.53 16.05
N PRO A 339 3.24 -28.70 16.60
CA PRO A 339 4.56 -29.31 16.43
C PRO A 339 4.93 -29.64 14.98
N LYS A 340 3.92 -29.86 14.13
CA LYS A 340 4.07 -30.09 12.68
C LYS A 340 3.12 -29.17 11.93
N ILE A 341 3.60 -28.66 10.78
CA ILE A 341 2.81 -27.81 9.89
C ILE A 341 3.27 -28.02 8.44
N VAL A 342 2.32 -28.06 7.52
CA VAL A 342 2.57 -28.04 6.06
C VAL A 342 2.00 -26.76 5.48
N VAL A 343 2.82 -26.04 4.74
CA VAL A 343 2.47 -24.75 4.12
C VAL A 343 2.75 -24.82 2.63
N ASP A 344 1.72 -24.60 1.84
CA ASP A 344 1.72 -24.72 0.40
C ASP A 344 1.59 -23.33 -0.24
N PHE A 345 2.60 -22.92 -1.01
CA PHE A 345 2.60 -21.67 -1.76
C PHE A 345 2.04 -21.84 -3.18
N ASP A 346 1.80 -23.07 -3.63
CA ASP A 346 1.33 -23.36 -4.99
C ASP A 346 -0.21 -23.49 -5.06
N ASP A 347 -0.87 -23.77 -3.92
CA ASP A 347 -2.33 -23.84 -3.77
C ASP A 347 -2.93 -22.50 -3.26
N VAL A 348 -2.81 -21.42 -4.08
CA VAL A 348 -3.26 -20.04 -3.73
C VAL A 348 -4.02 -19.37 -4.88
#